data_11369afa624b33ed86ee9282975ddb74
#
_entry.id   11369afa624b33ed86ee9282975ddb74
#
_cell.length_a   1.000
_cell.length_b   1.000
_cell.length_c   1.000
_cell.angle_alpha   90.00
_cell.angle_beta   90.00
_cell.angle_gamma   90.00
#
_symmetry.space_group_name_H-M   'P 1'
#
loop_
_entity.id
_entity.type
_entity.pdbx_description
1 polymer ?
#
loop_
_entity_poly.entity_id
_entity_poly.type
_entity_poly.pdbx_seq_one_letter_code
_entity_poly.pdbx_strand_id
1 'polypeptide(L)'
;MLNSQLKVFALLFVCQFFISTHSVANEIRIAVASNFYPTMKAIVEEFELENYESSKINKIVLIPGSSGKHYAQIINGAPFDIFFSADKVRPVLLEKEGIVEYESRFTYALGKIVLWSPTNGFVDSEGQVLYDNNFRFLAIANPKIAPYGIATKETLISMGLWNNMGKKVVRGENIAQAFQFINSGNAELGFVSFSQLMSPNFSLVGSFWEVPKSLYNPIEQQAVLLRDSLLGRNFMEFVQTDKALNIISKFGYDLP
;
A
#
# COMPACT_ATOMS: atom_id res chain seq x y z
N MET A 1 38.12 71.10 44.77
CA MET A 1 38.60 71.07 43.38
C MET A 1 39.00 69.66 43.04
N LEU A 2 38.27 69.00 42.28
CA LEU A 2 38.64 68.16 41.14
C LEU A 2 37.40 67.43 40.66
N ASN A 3 36.91 67.77 39.45
CA ASN A 3 35.89 67.05 38.68
C ASN A 3 36.47 65.71 38.19
N SER A 4 35.82 64.65 38.48
CA SER A 4 36.03 63.43 37.74
C SER A 4 34.67 63.00 37.16
N GLN A 5 34.56 63.23 35.89
CA GLN A 5 33.46 62.75 35.06
C GLN A 5 33.49 61.21 34.97
N LEU A 6 32.58 60.53 35.63
CA LEU A 6 32.37 59.10 35.47
C LEU A 6 31.56 58.87 34.21
N LYS A 7 32.24 58.52 33.13
CA LYS A 7 31.55 58.03 31.87
C LYS A 7 31.03 56.66 32.12
N VAL A 8 29.72 56.58 32.33
CA VAL A 8 29.00 55.32 32.32
C VAL A 8 28.85 54.83 30.86
N PHE A 9 29.67 53.85 30.46
CA PHE A 9 29.52 53.16 29.23
C PHE A 9 28.37 52.17 29.41
N ALA A 10 27.15 52.50 28.92
CA ALA A 10 26.05 51.56 28.79
C ALA A 10 26.36 50.60 27.64
N LEU A 11 26.81 49.40 27.98
CA LEU A 11 27.00 48.30 27.05
C LEU A 11 25.61 47.71 26.72
N LEU A 12 25.02 48.16 25.62
CA LEU A 12 23.82 47.57 25.05
C LEU A 12 24.19 46.17 24.53
N PHE A 13 23.97 45.17 25.37
CA PHE A 13 24.04 43.76 24.99
C PHE A 13 22.78 43.45 24.18
N VAL A 14 22.84 43.62 22.85
CA VAL A 14 21.81 43.16 21.94
C VAL A 14 21.89 41.65 21.94
N CYS A 15 21.10 41.01 22.82
CA CYS A 15 20.80 39.57 22.71
C CYS A 15 20.00 39.35 21.42
N GLN A 16 20.68 39.08 20.33
CA GLN A 16 20.06 38.51 19.16
C GLN A 16 19.61 37.10 19.53
N PHE A 17 18.35 36.97 19.94
CA PHE A 17 17.67 35.68 19.95
C PHE A 17 17.65 35.18 18.50
N PHE A 18 18.65 34.37 18.15
CA PHE A 18 18.52 33.49 17.01
C PHE A 18 17.36 32.54 17.34
N ILE A 19 16.15 32.89 16.90
CA ILE A 19 15.07 31.96 16.80
C ILE A 19 15.52 30.99 15.71
N SER A 20 16.22 29.92 16.11
CA SER A 20 16.43 28.77 15.27
C SER A 20 15.03 28.23 15.01
N THR A 21 14.44 28.63 13.90
CA THR A 21 13.29 27.89 13.34
C THR A 21 13.79 26.48 13.02
N HIS A 22 13.67 25.60 14.00
CA HIS A 22 13.80 24.21 13.74
C HIS A 22 12.65 23.91 12.76
N SER A 23 12.98 23.80 11.48
CA SER A 23 12.08 23.21 10.50
C SER A 23 11.82 21.80 11.00
N VAL A 24 10.69 21.61 11.68
CA VAL A 24 10.23 20.27 12.05
C VAL A 24 9.96 19.58 10.73
N ALA A 25 10.78 18.60 10.39
CA ALA A 25 10.53 17.78 9.25
C ALA A 25 9.13 17.18 9.42
N ASN A 26 8.20 17.55 8.54
CA ASN A 26 6.87 16.97 8.53
C ASN A 26 7.00 15.52 8.04
N GLU A 27 6.92 14.58 8.96
CA GLU A 27 6.89 13.15 8.61
C GLU A 27 5.44 12.68 8.58
N ILE A 28 5.04 12.04 7.49
CA ILE A 28 3.79 11.28 7.43
C ILE A 28 4.07 9.79 7.26
N ARG A 29 3.30 8.98 7.96
CA ARG A 29 3.39 7.52 7.95
C ARG A 29 2.18 6.94 7.25
N ILE A 30 2.43 6.29 6.13
CA ILE A 30 1.39 5.71 5.29
C ILE A 30 1.35 4.20 5.50
N ALA A 31 0.27 3.71 6.10
CA ALA A 31 -0.05 2.29 6.08
C ALA A 31 -0.54 1.91 4.69
N VAL A 32 0.19 1.06 3.98
CA VAL A 32 -0.12 0.71 2.60
C VAL A 32 -0.29 -0.79 2.42
N ALA A 33 -1.37 -1.19 1.74
CA ALA A 33 -1.58 -2.58 1.36
C ALA A 33 -0.42 -3.08 0.48
N SER A 34 0.11 -4.26 0.80
CA SER A 34 1.37 -4.75 0.23
C SER A 34 1.36 -4.94 -1.30
N ASN A 35 0.17 -5.15 -1.91
CA ASN A 35 0.02 -5.17 -3.36
C ASN A 35 0.30 -3.81 -3.99
N PHE A 36 -0.03 -2.72 -3.29
CA PHE A 36 0.09 -1.35 -3.79
C PHE A 36 1.44 -0.70 -3.43
N TYR A 37 2.26 -1.35 -2.61
CA TYR A 37 3.53 -0.79 -2.14
C TYR A 37 4.50 -0.40 -3.27
N PRO A 38 4.73 -1.22 -4.32
CA PRO A 38 5.59 -0.81 -5.43
C PRO A 38 5.04 0.39 -6.21
N THR A 39 3.73 0.43 -6.43
CA THR A 39 3.04 1.55 -7.08
C THR A 39 3.12 2.82 -6.23
N MET A 40 2.89 2.68 -4.92
CA MET A 40 2.98 3.79 -3.97
C MET A 40 4.38 4.40 -3.93
N LYS A 41 5.44 3.59 -4.04
CA LYS A 41 6.81 4.10 -4.16
C LYS A 41 6.97 5.00 -5.38
N ALA A 42 6.49 4.57 -6.54
CA ALA A 42 6.56 5.37 -7.76
C ALA A 42 5.72 6.66 -7.65
N ILE A 43 4.57 6.62 -6.96
CA ILE A 43 3.74 7.81 -6.69
C ILE A 43 4.48 8.78 -5.75
N VAL A 44 5.11 8.27 -4.69
CA VAL A 44 5.90 9.10 -3.75
C VAL A 44 7.07 9.75 -4.46
N GLU A 45 7.82 9.00 -5.27
CA GLU A 45 8.93 9.53 -6.07
C GLU A 45 8.48 10.67 -6.97
N GLU A 46 7.34 10.53 -7.64
CA GLU A 46 6.77 11.58 -8.52
C GLU A 46 6.27 12.79 -7.73
N PHE A 47 5.62 12.55 -6.57
CA PHE A 47 5.18 13.63 -5.67
C PHE A 47 6.37 14.45 -5.14
N GLU A 48 7.46 13.78 -4.76
CA GLU A 48 8.68 14.42 -4.27
C GLU A 48 9.38 15.22 -5.37
N LEU A 49 9.36 14.76 -6.62
CA LEU A 49 9.90 15.49 -7.77
C LEU A 49 9.12 16.79 -8.02
N GLU A 50 7.79 16.75 -8.00
CA GLU A 50 6.96 17.96 -8.17
C GLU A 50 7.08 18.95 -7.02
N ASN A 51 7.36 18.45 -5.83
CA ASN A 51 7.46 19.25 -4.60
C ASN A 51 8.90 19.35 -4.11
N TYR A 52 9.88 19.39 -5.00
CA TYR A 52 11.31 19.25 -4.69
C TYR A 52 11.80 20.14 -3.53
N GLU A 53 11.41 21.42 -3.49
CA GLU A 53 11.82 22.32 -2.41
C GLU A 53 11.19 21.95 -1.05
N SER A 54 9.95 21.46 -1.07
CA SER A 54 9.26 20.98 0.14
C SER A 54 9.74 19.60 0.58
N SER A 55 10.15 18.72 -0.36
CA SER A 55 10.60 17.36 -0.06
C SER A 55 11.89 17.31 0.74
N LYS A 56 12.70 18.39 0.71
CA LYS A 56 13.91 18.53 1.53
C LYS A 56 13.62 18.53 3.05
N ILE A 57 12.40 18.91 3.43
CA ILE A 57 11.98 19.04 4.82
C ILE A 57 10.82 18.11 5.19
N ASN A 58 10.21 17.48 4.19
CA ASN A 58 9.09 16.56 4.36
C ASN A 58 9.57 15.12 4.13
N LYS A 59 9.03 14.17 4.90
CA LYS A 59 9.38 12.77 4.78
C LYS A 59 8.13 11.91 4.71
N ILE A 60 8.05 11.05 3.70
CA ILE A 60 6.99 10.06 3.56
C ILE A 60 7.55 8.67 3.90
N VAL A 61 6.97 8.04 4.92
CA VAL A 61 7.37 6.71 5.38
C VAL A 61 6.27 5.71 4.99
N LEU A 62 6.61 4.77 4.13
CA LEU A 62 5.69 3.73 3.68
C LEU A 62 5.83 2.48 4.55
N ILE A 63 4.73 2.01 5.12
CA ILE A 63 4.67 0.80 5.95
C ILE A 63 3.78 -0.23 5.24
N PRO A 64 4.38 -1.22 4.52
CA PRO A 64 3.61 -2.24 3.83
C PRO A 64 3.08 -3.33 4.76
N GLY A 65 1.87 -3.81 4.47
CA GLY A 65 1.26 -4.90 5.23
C GLY A 65 -0.04 -5.40 4.62
N SER A 66 -0.75 -6.30 5.31
CA SER A 66 -2.12 -6.64 4.93
C SER A 66 -3.09 -5.57 5.45
N SER A 67 -4.15 -5.30 4.69
CA SER A 67 -5.16 -4.29 5.08
C SER A 67 -5.78 -4.60 6.45
N GLY A 68 -6.02 -5.88 6.77
CA GLY A 68 -6.56 -6.28 8.07
C GLY A 68 -5.60 -6.07 9.23
N LYS A 69 -4.30 -6.26 9.03
CA LYS A 69 -3.29 -5.96 10.05
C LYS A 69 -3.21 -4.47 10.31
N HIS A 70 -3.16 -3.65 9.26
CA HIS A 70 -3.17 -2.20 9.40
C HIS A 70 -4.43 -1.69 10.08
N TYR A 71 -5.61 -2.18 9.69
CA TYR A 71 -6.86 -1.85 10.37
C TYR A 71 -6.78 -2.16 11.88
N ALA A 72 -6.34 -3.36 12.24
CA ALA A 72 -6.17 -3.74 13.65
C ALA A 72 -5.17 -2.84 14.40
N GLN A 73 -4.09 -2.42 13.73
CA GLN A 73 -3.13 -1.48 14.31
C GLN A 73 -3.73 -0.08 14.49
N ILE A 74 -4.49 0.42 13.50
CA ILE A 74 -5.13 1.74 13.53
C ILE A 74 -6.13 1.84 14.69
N ILE A 75 -7.04 0.87 14.84
CA ILE A 75 -8.02 0.87 15.94
C ILE A 75 -7.36 0.73 17.33
N ASN A 76 -6.12 0.22 17.38
CA ASN A 76 -5.32 0.17 18.60
C ASN A 76 -4.35 1.36 18.75
N GLY A 77 -4.56 2.44 18.00
CA GLY A 77 -3.85 3.69 18.16
C GLY A 77 -2.46 3.75 17.52
N ALA A 78 -2.15 2.89 16.56
CA ALA A 78 -0.89 2.99 15.81
C ALA A 78 -0.80 4.35 15.09
N PRO A 79 0.38 4.99 15.10
CA PRO A 79 0.55 6.36 14.63
C PRO A 79 0.70 6.44 13.10
N PHE A 80 -0.32 6.01 12.38
CA PHE A 80 -0.42 6.23 10.94
C PHE A 80 -1.18 7.53 10.65
N ASP A 81 -0.80 8.18 9.57
CA ASP A 81 -1.43 9.42 9.10
C ASP A 81 -2.38 9.16 7.94
N ILE A 82 -2.06 8.18 7.08
CA ILE A 82 -2.87 7.79 5.93
C ILE A 82 -2.93 6.27 5.86
N PHE A 83 -4.07 5.75 5.42
CA PHE A 83 -4.25 4.32 5.18
C PHE A 83 -4.74 4.06 3.75
N PHE A 84 -3.94 3.32 2.98
CA PHE A 84 -4.28 2.78 1.67
C PHE A 84 -4.62 1.29 1.80
N SER A 85 -5.90 0.99 1.82
CA SER A 85 -6.44 -0.37 1.96
C SER A 85 -6.66 -1.02 0.60
N ALA A 86 -6.40 -2.33 0.50
CA ALA A 86 -6.77 -3.12 -0.68
C ALA A 86 -8.25 -3.54 -0.71
N ASP A 87 -9.10 -2.98 0.15
CA ASP A 87 -10.55 -3.11 0.11
C ASP A 87 -11.24 -1.81 0.56
N LYS A 88 -12.56 -1.75 0.38
CA LYS A 88 -13.40 -0.66 0.87
C LYS A 88 -13.97 -0.90 2.27
N VAL A 89 -13.98 -2.15 2.73
CA VAL A 89 -14.65 -2.53 3.99
C VAL A 89 -14.00 -1.86 5.19
N ARG A 90 -12.68 -1.91 5.27
CA ARG A 90 -11.91 -1.36 6.39
C ARG A 90 -11.92 0.16 6.45
N PRO A 91 -11.72 0.91 5.35
CA PRO A 91 -11.93 2.35 5.32
C PRO A 91 -13.33 2.79 5.76
N VAL A 92 -14.38 2.09 5.29
CA VAL A 92 -15.77 2.38 5.70
C VAL A 92 -15.98 2.11 7.20
N LEU A 93 -15.37 1.08 7.77
CA LEU A 93 -15.45 0.82 9.21
C LEU A 93 -14.76 1.92 10.01
N LEU A 94 -13.55 2.35 9.62
CA LEU A 94 -12.83 3.45 10.28
C LEU A 94 -13.61 4.77 10.20
N GLU A 95 -14.27 5.05 9.08
CA GLU A 95 -15.14 6.23 8.91
C GLU A 95 -16.33 6.18 9.85
N LYS A 96 -17.01 5.02 9.97
CA LYS A 96 -18.14 4.83 10.91
C LYS A 96 -17.72 4.95 12.38
N GLU A 97 -16.50 4.61 12.71
CA GLU A 97 -15.91 4.75 14.05
C GLU A 97 -15.40 6.17 14.34
N GLY A 98 -15.47 7.07 13.36
CA GLY A 98 -15.02 8.47 13.50
C GLY A 98 -13.49 8.59 13.63
N ILE A 99 -12.74 7.63 13.12
CA ILE A 99 -11.26 7.58 13.20
C ILE A 99 -10.61 8.30 12.02
N VAL A 100 -11.36 8.56 10.95
CA VAL A 100 -10.86 9.23 9.74
C VAL A 100 -11.29 10.67 9.66
N GLU A 101 -10.51 11.49 8.97
CA GLU A 101 -10.90 12.86 8.64
C GLU A 101 -12.11 12.88 7.71
N TYR A 102 -13.02 13.83 7.95
CA TYR A 102 -14.27 13.97 7.21
C TYR A 102 -14.05 14.09 5.70
N GLU A 103 -14.83 13.34 4.92
CA GLU A 103 -14.79 13.31 3.44
C GLU A 103 -13.42 12.95 2.83
N SER A 104 -12.49 12.36 3.61
CA SER A 104 -11.17 12.00 3.09
C SER A 104 -11.14 10.67 2.32
N ARG A 105 -12.22 9.86 2.39
CA ARG A 105 -12.26 8.53 1.79
C ARG A 105 -12.55 8.58 0.28
N PHE A 106 -11.68 7.93 -0.51
CA PHE A 106 -11.92 7.73 -1.94
C PHE A 106 -11.39 6.37 -2.44
N THR A 107 -11.93 5.90 -3.56
CA THR A 107 -11.42 4.73 -4.28
C THR A 107 -10.27 5.17 -5.18
N TYR A 108 -9.09 4.54 -5.04
CA TYR A 108 -7.91 4.90 -5.82
C TYR A 108 -7.57 3.88 -6.91
N ALA A 109 -8.04 2.62 -6.78
CA ALA A 109 -7.74 1.57 -7.74
C ALA A 109 -8.73 0.40 -7.62
N LEU A 110 -8.88 -0.34 -8.72
CA LEU A 110 -9.56 -1.63 -8.75
C LEU A 110 -8.51 -2.72 -9.02
N GLY A 111 -8.37 -3.66 -8.06
CA GLY A 111 -7.39 -4.72 -8.11
C GLY A 111 -7.82 -5.90 -8.95
N LYS A 112 -6.83 -6.62 -9.51
CA LYS A 112 -7.04 -7.90 -10.21
C LYS A 112 -6.18 -8.99 -9.59
N ILE A 113 -6.71 -10.20 -9.46
CA ILE A 113 -5.92 -11.38 -9.06
C ILE A 113 -5.59 -12.22 -10.28
N VAL A 114 -4.44 -12.86 -10.21
CA VAL A 114 -3.97 -13.82 -11.20
C VAL A 114 -3.42 -15.06 -10.51
N LEU A 115 -3.59 -16.22 -11.12
CA LEU A 115 -2.83 -17.40 -10.76
C LEU A 115 -1.53 -17.38 -11.57
N TRP A 116 -0.39 -17.49 -10.92
CA TRP A 116 0.92 -17.40 -11.56
C TRP A 116 1.87 -18.51 -11.11
N SER A 117 2.72 -18.93 -12.03
CA SER A 117 3.90 -19.78 -11.79
C SER A 117 5.09 -19.23 -12.54
N PRO A 118 6.32 -19.26 -11.98
CA PRO A 118 7.53 -18.90 -12.70
C PRO A 118 7.92 -19.93 -13.79
N THR A 119 7.26 -21.07 -13.80
CA THR A 119 7.48 -22.12 -14.82
C THR A 119 6.60 -21.86 -16.05
N ASN A 120 7.24 -21.78 -17.23
CA ASN A 120 6.53 -21.59 -18.49
C ASN A 120 5.57 -22.74 -18.77
N GLY A 121 4.33 -22.41 -19.14
CA GLY A 121 3.28 -23.38 -19.49
C GLY A 121 2.73 -24.18 -18.30
N PHE A 122 3.11 -23.87 -17.06
CA PHE A 122 2.60 -24.56 -15.89
C PHE A 122 1.17 -24.11 -15.52
N VAL A 123 0.87 -22.84 -15.73
CA VAL A 123 -0.47 -22.27 -15.61
C VAL A 123 -0.99 -22.01 -17.01
N ASP A 124 -2.12 -22.64 -17.37
CA ASP A 124 -2.82 -22.43 -18.63
C ASP A 124 -3.76 -21.21 -18.57
N SER A 125 -4.37 -20.85 -19.71
CA SER A 125 -5.24 -19.68 -19.83
C SER A 125 -6.60 -19.81 -19.16
N GLU A 126 -6.95 -20.98 -18.60
CA GLU A 126 -8.25 -21.27 -17.98
C GLU A 126 -8.12 -21.69 -16.51
N GLY A 127 -6.88 -21.82 -15.99
CA GLY A 127 -6.60 -22.26 -14.64
C GLY A 127 -6.85 -23.76 -14.41
N GLN A 128 -6.82 -24.57 -15.47
CA GLN A 128 -7.08 -26.02 -15.45
C GLN A 128 -6.14 -26.75 -14.49
N VAL A 129 -4.89 -26.23 -14.33
CA VAL A 129 -3.91 -26.77 -13.37
C VAL A 129 -4.46 -26.91 -11.95
N LEU A 130 -5.43 -26.10 -11.54
CA LEU A 130 -6.08 -26.18 -10.22
C LEU A 130 -6.97 -27.44 -10.11
N TYR A 131 -7.64 -27.86 -11.20
CA TYR A 131 -8.46 -29.06 -11.25
C TYR A 131 -7.59 -30.32 -11.36
N ASP A 132 -6.54 -30.27 -12.17
CA ASP A 132 -5.58 -31.38 -12.32
C ASP A 132 -4.84 -31.65 -11.01
N ASN A 133 -4.72 -30.62 -10.17
CA ASN A 133 -4.16 -30.69 -8.82
C ASN A 133 -2.74 -31.32 -8.79
N ASN A 134 -1.98 -31.16 -9.86
CA ASN A 134 -0.63 -31.72 -10.05
C ASN A 134 0.45 -30.73 -9.60
N PHE A 135 0.35 -30.31 -8.33
CA PHE A 135 1.34 -29.48 -7.65
C PHE A 135 1.38 -29.83 -6.16
N ARG A 136 2.47 -29.51 -5.49
CA ARG A 136 2.61 -29.75 -4.04
C ARG A 136 2.04 -28.61 -3.22
N PHE A 137 2.34 -27.35 -3.60
CA PHE A 137 1.96 -26.17 -2.83
C PHE A 137 1.38 -25.07 -3.71
N LEU A 138 0.27 -24.51 -3.23
CA LEU A 138 -0.40 -23.33 -3.76
C LEU A 138 -0.26 -22.17 -2.77
N ALA A 139 0.48 -21.13 -3.14
CA ALA A 139 0.61 -19.94 -2.30
C ALA A 139 -0.60 -19.02 -2.43
N ILE A 140 -1.13 -18.56 -1.29
CA ILE A 140 -2.20 -17.57 -1.23
C ILE A 140 -1.92 -16.56 -0.11
N ALA A 141 -2.48 -15.36 -0.21
CA ALA A 141 -2.55 -14.47 0.94
C ALA A 141 -3.58 -14.98 1.96
N ASN A 142 -3.39 -14.67 3.25
CA ASN A 142 -4.30 -15.12 4.30
C ASN A 142 -5.70 -14.48 4.16
N PRO A 143 -6.76 -15.25 3.87
CA PRO A 143 -8.10 -14.70 3.64
C PRO A 143 -8.76 -14.09 4.88
N LYS A 144 -8.19 -14.27 6.08
CA LYS A 144 -8.71 -13.63 7.30
C LYS A 144 -8.35 -12.14 7.39
N ILE A 145 -7.23 -11.73 6.77
CA ILE A 145 -6.67 -10.38 6.94
C ILE A 145 -6.29 -9.68 5.64
N ALA A 146 -6.19 -10.40 4.52
CA ALA A 146 -5.75 -9.87 3.24
C ALA A 146 -6.87 -9.92 2.19
N PRO A 147 -7.26 -8.78 1.57
CA PRO A 147 -8.33 -8.73 0.56
C PRO A 147 -8.08 -9.64 -0.65
N TYR A 148 -6.85 -9.71 -1.14
CA TYR A 148 -6.47 -10.64 -2.20
C TYR A 148 -6.61 -12.11 -1.78
N GLY A 149 -6.42 -12.41 -0.50
CA GLY A 149 -6.69 -13.73 0.05
C GLY A 149 -8.19 -14.05 0.10
N ILE A 150 -9.03 -13.05 0.37
CA ILE A 150 -10.50 -13.18 0.30
C ILE A 150 -10.91 -13.48 -1.14
N ALA A 151 -10.46 -12.68 -2.11
CA ALA A 151 -10.76 -12.88 -3.52
C ALA A 151 -10.26 -14.26 -4.03
N THR A 152 -9.07 -14.71 -3.60
CA THR A 152 -8.58 -16.06 -3.88
C THR A 152 -9.51 -17.15 -3.32
N LYS A 153 -9.96 -16.99 -2.08
CA LYS A 153 -10.89 -17.94 -1.46
C LYS A 153 -12.22 -17.97 -2.19
N GLU A 154 -12.77 -16.83 -2.57
CA GLU A 154 -14.00 -16.72 -3.35
C GLU A 154 -13.87 -17.42 -4.70
N THR A 155 -12.76 -17.16 -5.41
CA THR A 155 -12.44 -17.85 -6.67
C THR A 155 -12.44 -19.37 -6.51
N LEU A 156 -11.71 -19.89 -5.53
CA LEU A 156 -11.63 -21.34 -5.30
C LEU A 156 -12.97 -21.93 -4.83
N ILE A 157 -13.80 -21.17 -4.13
CA ILE A 157 -15.17 -21.57 -3.78
C ILE A 157 -16.05 -21.63 -5.04
N SER A 158 -16.02 -20.60 -5.88
CA SER A 158 -16.77 -20.53 -7.12
C SER A 158 -16.41 -21.66 -8.09
N MET A 159 -15.15 -22.10 -8.07
CA MET A 159 -14.66 -23.24 -8.83
C MET A 159 -14.94 -24.61 -8.16
N GLY A 160 -15.48 -24.64 -6.93
CA GLY A 160 -15.71 -25.87 -6.16
C GLY A 160 -14.44 -26.51 -5.57
N LEU A 161 -13.31 -25.79 -5.55
CA LEU A 161 -11.98 -26.34 -5.23
C LEU A 161 -11.52 -26.06 -3.80
N TRP A 162 -12.11 -25.08 -3.10
CA TRP A 162 -11.61 -24.60 -1.78
C TRP A 162 -11.38 -25.73 -0.77
N ASN A 163 -12.35 -26.64 -0.63
CA ASN A 163 -12.29 -27.71 0.36
C ASN A 163 -11.20 -28.75 0.04
N ASN A 164 -10.85 -28.91 -1.24
CA ASN A 164 -9.88 -29.89 -1.70
C ASN A 164 -8.43 -29.40 -1.60
N MET A 165 -8.24 -28.06 -1.48
CA MET A 165 -6.91 -27.45 -1.46
C MET A 165 -6.23 -27.47 -0.10
N GLY A 166 -6.93 -27.81 0.99
CA GLY A 166 -6.57 -27.54 2.37
C GLY A 166 -5.14 -27.86 2.80
N LYS A 167 -4.59 -29.01 2.39
CA LYS A 167 -3.22 -29.44 2.75
C LYS A 167 -2.14 -28.87 1.84
N LYS A 168 -2.50 -28.38 0.67
CA LYS A 168 -1.56 -27.81 -0.31
C LYS A 168 -1.39 -26.30 -0.20
N VAL A 169 -2.28 -25.64 0.55
CA VAL A 169 -2.27 -24.19 0.69
C VAL A 169 -1.17 -23.71 1.64
N VAL A 170 -0.23 -22.93 1.13
CA VAL A 170 0.72 -22.14 1.89
C VAL A 170 0.21 -20.72 2.01
N ARG A 171 0.09 -20.21 3.24
CA ARG A 171 -0.52 -18.90 3.50
C ARG A 171 0.52 -17.87 3.87
N GLY A 172 0.65 -16.83 3.04
CA GLY A 172 1.35 -15.60 3.38
C GLY A 172 0.46 -14.67 4.24
N GLU A 173 1.03 -13.89 5.13
CA GLU A 173 0.32 -12.87 5.89
C GLU A 173 -0.37 -11.84 4.97
N ASN A 174 0.25 -11.55 3.84
CA ASN A 174 -0.23 -10.63 2.82
C ASN A 174 0.13 -11.14 1.41
N ILE A 175 -0.30 -10.43 0.37
CA ILE A 175 -0.09 -10.86 -1.01
C ILE A 175 1.38 -10.78 -1.46
N ALA A 176 2.19 -9.89 -0.86
CA ALA A 176 3.62 -9.84 -1.16
C ALA A 176 4.34 -11.07 -0.63
N GLN A 177 3.96 -11.57 0.54
CA GLN A 177 4.54 -12.82 1.08
C GLN A 177 4.10 -14.04 0.26
N ALA A 178 2.84 -14.08 -0.21
CA ALA A 178 2.40 -15.14 -1.13
C ALA A 178 3.23 -15.14 -2.42
N PHE A 179 3.46 -13.96 -3.01
CA PHE A 179 4.35 -13.80 -4.17
C PHE A 179 5.76 -14.32 -3.88
N GLN A 180 6.33 -13.98 -2.72
CA GLN A 180 7.67 -14.43 -2.34
C GLN A 180 7.77 -15.95 -2.22
N PHE A 181 6.74 -16.64 -1.73
CA PHE A 181 6.74 -18.10 -1.67
C PHE A 181 6.85 -18.74 -3.05
N ILE A 182 6.21 -18.14 -4.06
CA ILE A 182 6.28 -18.63 -5.44
C ILE A 182 7.62 -18.28 -6.06
N ASN A 183 8.04 -17.02 -5.93
CA ASN A 183 9.27 -16.52 -6.53
C ASN A 183 10.55 -17.19 -5.98
N SER A 184 10.49 -17.68 -4.72
CA SER A 184 11.59 -18.43 -4.07
C SER A 184 11.51 -19.95 -4.27
N GLY A 185 10.51 -20.47 -5.03
CA GLY A 185 10.32 -21.89 -5.26
C GLY A 185 9.74 -22.67 -4.07
N ASN A 186 9.26 -21.99 -3.01
CA ASN A 186 8.58 -22.63 -1.87
C ASN A 186 7.13 -23.05 -2.21
N ALA A 187 6.58 -22.54 -3.30
CA ALA A 187 5.35 -22.99 -3.92
C ALA A 187 5.52 -22.97 -5.45
N GLU A 188 4.96 -23.94 -6.13
CA GLU A 188 5.06 -24.06 -7.60
C GLU A 188 4.23 -23.00 -8.31
N LEU A 189 3.11 -22.60 -7.70
CA LEU A 189 2.18 -21.59 -8.20
C LEU A 189 1.46 -20.91 -7.04
N GLY A 190 0.73 -19.86 -7.35
CA GLY A 190 -0.15 -19.22 -6.36
C GLY A 190 -0.89 -18.01 -6.90
N PHE A 191 -1.82 -17.54 -6.11
CA PHE A 191 -2.57 -16.33 -6.44
C PHE A 191 -1.78 -15.09 -5.97
N VAL A 192 -1.59 -14.17 -6.91
CA VAL A 192 -0.88 -12.90 -6.71
C VAL A 192 -1.71 -11.74 -7.25
N SER A 193 -1.36 -10.50 -6.94
CA SER A 193 -1.96 -9.35 -7.62
C SER A 193 -1.37 -9.18 -9.01
N PHE A 194 -2.19 -8.81 -9.99
CA PHE A 194 -1.70 -8.52 -11.34
C PHE A 194 -0.64 -7.42 -11.32
N SER A 195 -0.78 -6.45 -10.43
CA SER A 195 0.19 -5.36 -10.23
C SER A 195 1.59 -5.82 -9.80
N GLN A 196 1.73 -6.98 -9.17
CA GLN A 196 3.05 -7.53 -8.85
C GLN A 196 3.77 -8.04 -10.11
N LEU A 197 3.02 -8.59 -11.05
CA LEU A 197 3.57 -9.06 -12.34
C LEU A 197 3.86 -7.89 -13.29
N MET A 198 3.08 -6.81 -13.21
CA MET A 198 3.25 -5.60 -14.03
C MET A 198 4.24 -4.60 -13.45
N SER A 199 4.82 -4.88 -12.27
CA SER A 199 5.81 -3.99 -11.68
C SER A 199 7.03 -3.82 -12.60
N PRO A 200 7.49 -2.59 -12.89
CA PRO A 200 8.66 -2.34 -13.74
C PRO A 200 9.95 -3.01 -13.23
N ASN A 201 10.01 -3.31 -11.93
CA ASN A 201 11.16 -3.96 -11.30
C ASN A 201 11.05 -5.49 -11.31
N PHE A 202 10.02 -6.05 -11.94
CA PHE A 202 9.82 -7.49 -12.07
C PHE A 202 9.84 -7.89 -13.54
N SER A 203 10.79 -8.72 -13.92
CA SER A 203 10.81 -9.35 -15.25
C SER A 203 9.82 -10.51 -15.25
N LEU A 204 8.68 -10.32 -15.90
CA LEU A 204 7.65 -11.35 -15.98
C LEU A 204 8.21 -12.59 -16.66
N VAL A 205 8.27 -13.67 -15.91
CA VAL A 205 8.66 -15.02 -16.38
C VAL A 205 7.55 -16.01 -16.02
N GLY A 206 7.53 -17.14 -16.75
CA GLY A 206 6.54 -18.18 -16.48
C GLY A 206 5.22 -17.97 -17.20
N SER A 207 4.16 -18.46 -16.60
CA SER A 207 2.81 -18.43 -17.14
C SER A 207 1.79 -18.01 -16.07
N PHE A 208 0.73 -17.35 -16.47
CA PHE A 208 -0.32 -16.90 -15.56
C PHE A 208 -1.71 -17.02 -16.22
N TRP A 209 -2.72 -17.10 -15.37
CA TRP A 209 -4.12 -16.99 -15.70
C TRP A 209 -4.73 -15.78 -15.01
N GLU A 210 -5.28 -14.85 -15.78
CA GLU A 210 -6.06 -13.74 -15.21
C GLU A 210 -7.42 -14.28 -14.79
N VAL A 211 -7.70 -14.23 -13.49
CA VAL A 211 -8.94 -14.79 -12.94
C VAL A 211 -10.15 -13.97 -13.41
N PRO A 212 -11.17 -14.58 -14.02
CA PRO A 212 -12.38 -13.88 -14.42
C PRO A 212 -13.03 -13.14 -13.25
N LYS A 213 -13.43 -11.89 -13.48
CA LYS A 213 -14.08 -11.03 -12.47
C LYS A 213 -15.39 -11.62 -11.92
N SER A 214 -16.00 -12.59 -12.62
CA SER A 214 -17.18 -13.31 -12.17
C SER A 214 -16.94 -14.32 -11.04
N LEU A 215 -15.67 -14.68 -10.77
CA LEU A 215 -15.31 -15.67 -9.76
C LEU A 215 -15.02 -15.09 -8.38
N TYR A 216 -14.92 -13.76 -8.25
CA TYR A 216 -14.66 -13.08 -6.98
C TYR A 216 -15.31 -11.68 -6.95
N ASN A 217 -15.53 -11.15 -5.75
CA ASN A 217 -16.05 -9.80 -5.60
C ASN A 217 -15.00 -8.73 -6.00
N PRO A 218 -15.42 -7.58 -6.55
CA PRO A 218 -14.49 -6.51 -6.93
C PRO A 218 -13.55 -6.12 -5.79
N ILE A 219 -12.26 -6.01 -6.11
CA ILE A 219 -11.23 -5.55 -5.15
C ILE A 219 -11.15 -4.01 -5.26
N GLU A 220 -12.15 -3.33 -4.70
CA GLU A 220 -12.20 -1.87 -4.63
C GLU A 220 -11.28 -1.38 -3.54
N GLN A 221 -10.18 -0.72 -3.91
CA GLN A 221 -9.16 -0.26 -2.98
C GLN A 221 -9.40 1.20 -2.62
N GLN A 222 -9.47 1.48 -1.31
CA GLN A 222 -9.78 2.82 -0.81
C GLN A 222 -8.71 3.36 0.12
N ALA A 223 -8.54 4.70 0.05
CA ALA A 223 -7.68 5.46 0.94
C ALA A 223 -8.49 6.30 1.92
N VAL A 224 -7.93 6.57 3.09
CA VAL A 224 -8.45 7.49 4.11
C VAL A 224 -7.32 8.26 4.77
N LEU A 225 -7.57 9.52 5.11
CA LEU A 225 -6.71 10.33 5.97
C LEU A 225 -7.11 10.06 7.43
N LEU A 226 -6.14 9.69 8.28
CA LEU A 226 -6.35 9.35 9.70
C LEU A 226 -6.00 10.52 10.62
N ARG A 227 -5.08 11.39 10.19
CA ARG A 227 -4.67 12.58 10.91
C ARG A 227 -4.52 13.74 9.95
N ASP A 228 -5.12 14.85 10.31
CA ASP A 228 -5.04 16.07 9.51
C ASP A 228 -3.62 16.66 9.52
N SER A 229 -3.08 16.87 8.33
CA SER A 229 -1.86 17.61 8.10
C SER A 229 -1.84 18.14 6.68
N LEU A 230 -1.19 19.29 6.47
CA LEU A 230 -1.07 19.88 5.13
C LEU A 230 -0.38 18.90 4.14
N LEU A 231 0.70 18.23 4.59
CA LEU A 231 1.40 17.24 3.78
C LEU A 231 0.51 16.05 3.44
N GLY A 232 -0.28 15.55 4.41
CA GLY A 232 -1.21 14.47 4.21
C GLY A 232 -2.31 14.81 3.20
N ARG A 233 -2.93 16.00 3.32
CA ARG A 233 -3.94 16.48 2.37
C ARG A 233 -3.37 16.62 0.96
N ASN A 234 -2.24 17.30 0.81
CA ASN A 234 -1.58 17.49 -0.49
C ASN A 234 -1.23 16.14 -1.15
N PHE A 235 -0.76 15.18 -0.36
CA PHE A 235 -0.46 13.84 -0.87
C PHE A 235 -1.73 13.09 -1.32
N MET A 236 -2.81 13.13 -0.53
CA MET A 236 -4.10 12.52 -0.88
C MET A 236 -4.71 13.16 -2.15
N GLU A 237 -4.58 14.47 -2.33
CA GLU A 237 -4.99 15.17 -3.56
C GLU A 237 -4.11 14.75 -4.74
N PHE A 238 -2.80 14.67 -4.56
CA PHE A 238 -1.87 14.24 -5.62
C PHE A 238 -2.21 12.85 -6.15
N VAL A 239 -2.54 11.90 -5.26
CA VAL A 239 -2.92 10.53 -5.68
C VAL A 239 -4.12 10.51 -6.63
N GLN A 240 -4.96 11.54 -6.62
CA GLN A 240 -6.13 11.67 -7.48
C GLN A 240 -5.86 12.43 -8.79
N THR A 241 -4.63 12.93 -9.01
CA THR A 241 -4.24 13.60 -10.26
C THR A 241 -4.07 12.59 -11.40
N ASP A 242 -4.24 13.07 -12.63
CA ASP A 242 -3.99 12.27 -13.84
C ASP A 242 -2.60 11.64 -13.87
N LYS A 243 -1.61 12.33 -13.29
CA LYS A 243 -0.24 11.82 -13.19
C LYS A 243 -0.14 10.57 -12.32
N ALA A 244 -0.70 10.63 -11.14
CA ALA A 244 -0.75 9.48 -10.22
C ALA A 244 -1.65 8.35 -10.77
N LEU A 245 -2.79 8.68 -11.36
CA LEU A 245 -3.69 7.71 -12.02
C LEU A 245 -3.00 6.99 -13.18
N ASN A 246 -2.19 7.69 -13.97
CA ASN A 246 -1.37 7.08 -15.03
C ASN A 246 -0.33 6.10 -14.45
N ILE A 247 0.30 6.42 -13.32
CA ILE A 247 1.20 5.48 -12.63
C ILE A 247 0.41 4.25 -12.19
N ILE A 248 -0.73 4.42 -11.53
CA ILE A 248 -1.59 3.32 -11.06
C ILE A 248 -1.97 2.39 -12.23
N SER A 249 -2.42 2.97 -13.35
CA SER A 249 -2.79 2.22 -14.55
C SER A 249 -1.61 1.43 -15.13
N LYS A 250 -0.40 2.03 -15.20
CA LYS A 250 0.82 1.34 -15.69
C LYS A 250 1.20 0.13 -14.85
N PHE A 251 0.86 0.12 -13.57
CA PHE A 251 1.02 -1.06 -12.71
C PHE A 251 -0.12 -2.09 -12.86
N GLY A 252 -1.01 -1.94 -13.85
CA GLY A 252 -2.03 -2.93 -14.19
C GLY A 252 -3.30 -2.88 -13.33
N TYR A 253 -3.53 -1.81 -12.58
CA TYR A 253 -4.82 -1.57 -11.94
C TYR A 253 -5.82 -0.99 -12.93
N ASP A 254 -7.10 -1.33 -12.75
CA ASP A 254 -8.18 -0.56 -13.35
C ASP A 254 -8.44 0.68 -12.49
N LEU A 255 -8.86 1.77 -13.12
CA LEU A 255 -9.23 3.02 -12.45
C LEU A 255 -10.71 3.00 -12.03
N PRO A 256 -11.10 3.75 -10.99
CA PRO A 256 -12.47 3.89 -10.53
C PRO A 256 -13.43 4.43 -11.57
#